data_35595309d4457b68eca149c7ad246f89
#
_entry.id   35595309d4457b68eca149c7ad246f89
#
_cell.length_a   1.000
_cell.length_b   1.000
_cell.length_c   1.000
_cell.angle_alpha   90.00
_cell.angle_beta   90.00
_cell.angle_gamma   90.00
#
_symmetry.space_group_name_H-M   'P 1'
#
loop_
_entity.id
_entity.type
_entity.pdbx_description
1 polymer ?
#
loop_
_entity_poly.entity_id
_entity_poly.type
_entity_poly.pdbx_seq_one_letter_code
_entity_poly.pdbx_strand_id
1 'polypeptide(L)'
;MSYIFTSESVSGGHPDKVCDQISDAILDAYLAEDPNSRVACETMIKNNMVYIAGEITSLGSPDLEPIVRKTINDIGYNNDEYGFNGDTCEFTNLVFEQSPDISQGVTEGEGENLEQGAGDQGLMFGYACKETDSLMPLPIDLSHKLVKRQADVMKSGEISWLRPDAKSQVSVIYSDDGKTIEGLSAVVLSTQHNEDVTQEEIKSEVMEKIIKPVVPEEWLLDSTNIYINPTGKFVIGGPVGDCGLTGRKIIVDTYGGMARHGGGAFSGKDPSKVDRSAAYAARYVAKNIVAAELADYCEIQVSYAIGVAKPTSIHVETFNSEKISKEAIVRIVEEEFDLRPKSLINMLDLKRPIYLPTAAYGHFGRSDIDLSWEKTDKAADIAQ
;
A
#
# COMPACT_ATOMS: atom_id res chain seq x y z
N MET A 1 2.57 -29.52 -13.55
CA MET A 1 1.16 -29.08 -13.39
C MET A 1 1.15 -27.58 -13.18
N SER A 2 0.38 -26.84 -13.96
CA SER A 2 0.19 -25.41 -13.73
C SER A 2 -0.34 -25.16 -12.30
N TYR A 3 0.03 -24.07 -11.67
CA TYR A 3 -0.50 -23.67 -10.36
C TYR A 3 -1.24 -22.34 -10.45
N ILE A 4 -2.15 -22.10 -9.51
CA ILE A 4 -2.94 -20.87 -9.46
C ILE A 4 -2.49 -20.07 -8.23
N PHE A 5 -2.20 -18.78 -8.44
CA PHE A 5 -1.93 -17.85 -7.36
C PHE A 5 -2.95 -16.71 -7.38
N THR A 6 -3.42 -16.31 -6.20
CA THR A 6 -4.49 -15.35 -6.05
C THR A 6 -4.07 -14.20 -5.14
N SER A 7 -4.36 -12.97 -5.58
CA SER A 7 -4.27 -11.77 -4.74
C SER A 7 -5.61 -11.04 -4.73
N GLU A 8 -5.83 -10.26 -3.68
CA GLU A 8 -6.99 -9.39 -3.54
C GLU A 8 -6.58 -7.94 -3.32
N SER A 9 -7.50 -7.03 -3.63
CA SER A 9 -7.38 -5.61 -3.29
C SER A 9 -8.73 -5.04 -2.88
N VAL A 10 -8.70 -3.85 -2.30
CA VAL A 10 -9.90 -3.11 -1.89
C VAL A 10 -9.83 -1.67 -2.38
N SER A 11 -11.00 -1.06 -2.63
CA SER A 11 -11.09 0.34 -3.04
C SER A 11 -10.70 1.31 -1.92
N GLY A 12 -10.45 2.56 -2.28
CA GLY A 12 -10.26 3.63 -1.29
C GLY A 12 -11.45 3.85 -0.37
N GLY A 13 -12.64 3.40 -0.78
CA GLY A 13 -13.87 3.45 0.04
C GLY A 13 -14.08 2.27 0.98
N HIS A 14 -13.22 1.24 0.93
CA HIS A 14 -13.25 0.18 1.94
C HIS A 14 -12.94 0.74 3.34
N PRO A 15 -13.64 0.34 4.41
CA PRO A 15 -13.48 0.93 5.74
C PRO A 15 -12.04 1.03 6.22
N ASP A 16 -11.25 -0.05 6.12
CA ASP A 16 -9.84 -0.03 6.53
C ASP A 16 -9.03 0.96 5.68
N LYS A 17 -9.32 1.08 4.37
CA LYS A 17 -8.62 2.02 3.49
C LYS A 17 -9.05 3.48 3.69
N VAL A 18 -10.27 3.73 4.12
CA VAL A 18 -10.68 5.06 4.60
C VAL A 18 -9.82 5.46 5.81
N CYS A 19 -9.62 4.54 6.76
CA CYS A 19 -8.75 4.79 7.93
C CYS A 19 -7.30 5.06 7.54
N ASP A 20 -6.74 4.26 6.64
CA ASP A 20 -5.37 4.45 6.13
C ASP A 20 -5.20 5.82 5.48
N GLN A 21 -6.16 6.25 4.64
CA GLN A 21 -6.14 7.55 3.99
C GLN A 21 -6.27 8.71 4.99
N ILE A 22 -7.11 8.59 6.00
CA ILE A 22 -7.22 9.61 7.07
C ILE A 22 -5.90 9.71 7.83
N SER A 23 -5.32 8.60 8.24
CA SER A 23 -4.05 8.58 8.98
C SER A 23 -2.89 9.16 8.17
N ASP A 24 -2.82 8.89 6.87
CA ASP A 24 -1.78 9.46 6.00
C ASP A 24 -2.06 10.93 5.60
N ALA A 25 -3.32 11.35 5.53
CA ALA A 25 -3.66 12.77 5.34
C ALA A 25 -3.20 13.62 6.54
N ILE A 26 -3.36 13.09 7.76
CA ILE A 26 -2.86 13.71 8.99
C ILE A 26 -1.34 13.78 8.99
N LEU A 27 -0.66 12.67 8.64
CA LEU A 27 0.79 12.63 8.51
C LEU A 27 1.30 13.69 7.52
N ASP A 28 0.71 13.75 6.33
CA ASP A 28 1.11 14.70 5.29
C ASP A 28 0.91 16.16 5.74
N ALA A 29 -0.17 16.46 6.46
CA ALA A 29 -0.42 17.78 7.00
C ALA A 29 0.67 18.21 8.01
N TYR A 30 1.08 17.32 8.91
CA TYR A 30 2.16 17.60 9.84
C TYR A 30 3.51 17.76 9.13
N LEU A 31 3.84 16.90 8.17
CA LEU A 31 5.09 16.99 7.42
C LEU A 31 5.17 18.25 6.55
N ALA A 32 4.04 18.76 6.08
CA ALA A 32 3.98 20.01 5.31
C ALA A 32 4.36 21.23 6.17
N GLU A 33 4.03 21.23 7.47
CA GLU A 33 4.37 22.30 8.40
C GLU A 33 5.75 22.10 9.07
N ASP A 34 6.10 20.84 9.38
CA ASP A 34 7.38 20.46 9.96
C ASP A 34 7.86 19.12 9.40
N PRO A 35 8.86 19.11 8.49
CA PRO A 35 9.43 17.87 7.91
C PRO A 35 10.06 16.92 8.95
N ASN A 36 10.28 17.37 10.18
CA ASN A 36 10.82 16.55 11.27
C ASN A 36 9.74 16.02 12.22
N SER A 37 8.47 16.18 11.89
CA SER A 37 7.35 15.67 12.68
C SER A 37 7.50 14.17 12.93
N ARG A 38 7.24 13.77 14.18
CA ARG A 38 7.12 12.38 14.61
C ARG A 38 5.64 12.07 14.75
N VAL A 39 5.13 11.18 13.91
CA VAL A 39 3.71 10.88 13.81
C VAL A 39 3.50 9.38 13.94
N ALA A 40 2.63 9.00 14.86
CA ALA A 40 2.00 7.69 14.96
C ALA A 40 0.51 7.94 15.16
N CYS A 41 -0.29 7.84 14.11
CA CYS A 41 -1.70 8.17 14.11
C CYS A 41 -2.52 7.01 13.54
N GLU A 42 -3.32 6.38 14.37
CA GLU A 42 -4.29 5.36 14.03
C GLU A 42 -5.69 5.96 13.93
N THR A 43 -6.47 5.44 13.00
CA THR A 43 -7.86 5.80 12.78
C THR A 43 -8.76 4.58 12.95
N MET A 44 -9.90 4.76 13.59
CA MET A 44 -11.00 3.79 13.63
C MET A 44 -12.27 4.46 13.14
N ILE A 45 -13.03 3.76 12.29
CA ILE A 45 -14.34 4.22 11.82
C ILE A 45 -15.40 3.14 12.00
N LYS A 46 -16.59 3.54 12.41
CA LYS A 46 -17.78 2.68 12.45
C LYS A 46 -19.04 3.52 12.36
N ASN A 47 -20.00 3.10 11.53
CA ASN A 47 -21.19 3.87 11.22
C ASN A 47 -20.81 5.31 10.77
N ASN A 48 -21.41 6.35 11.37
CA ASN A 48 -21.06 7.75 11.09
C ASN A 48 -20.10 8.35 12.15
N MET A 49 -19.15 7.56 12.67
CA MET A 49 -18.23 7.96 13.74
C MET A 49 -16.78 7.72 13.31
N VAL A 50 -15.92 8.69 13.58
CA VAL A 50 -14.48 8.68 13.31
C VAL A 50 -13.72 8.94 14.60
N TYR A 51 -12.80 8.07 14.92
CA TYR A 51 -11.87 8.21 16.04
C TYR A 51 -10.45 8.23 15.50
N ILE A 52 -9.66 9.21 15.90
CA ILE A 52 -8.21 9.22 15.71
C ILE A 52 -7.52 9.14 17.06
N ALA A 53 -6.46 8.35 17.14
CA ALA A 53 -5.69 8.17 18.36
C ALA A 53 -4.21 8.01 18.02
N GLY A 54 -3.34 8.34 18.96
CA GLY A 54 -1.90 8.17 18.79
C GLY A 54 -1.06 9.26 19.41
N GLU A 55 0.21 9.31 19.03
CA GLU A 55 1.18 10.27 19.56
C GLU A 55 1.84 11.05 18.41
N ILE A 56 1.88 12.37 18.57
CA ILE A 56 2.50 13.28 17.61
C ILE A 56 3.39 14.27 18.34
N THR A 57 4.65 14.41 17.87
CA THR A 57 5.57 15.47 18.28
C THR A 57 5.96 16.26 17.04
N SER A 58 5.62 17.56 17.01
CA SER A 58 5.83 18.43 15.87
C SER A 58 5.91 19.88 16.30
N LEU A 59 6.57 20.71 15.50
CA LEU A 59 6.47 22.18 15.59
C LEU A 59 5.24 22.70 14.84
N GLY A 60 4.66 21.89 13.94
CA GLY A 60 3.40 22.17 13.26
C GLY A 60 2.19 21.84 14.14
N SER A 61 1.05 22.45 13.81
CA SER A 61 -0.23 22.23 14.51
C SER A 61 -1.42 22.37 13.55
N PRO A 62 -1.54 21.51 12.53
CA PRO A 62 -2.67 21.55 11.60
C PRO A 62 -3.99 21.26 12.30
N ASP A 63 -5.08 21.86 11.81
CA ASP A 63 -6.43 21.53 12.28
C ASP A 63 -6.88 20.18 11.69
N LEU A 64 -6.99 19.17 12.53
CA LEU A 64 -7.19 17.77 12.09
C LEU A 64 -8.62 17.51 11.60
N GLU A 65 -9.65 18.11 12.20
CA GLU A 65 -11.04 17.82 11.84
C GLU A 65 -11.38 18.17 10.39
N PRO A 66 -11.03 19.34 9.84
CA PRO A 66 -11.22 19.66 8.42
C PRO A 66 -10.48 18.72 7.48
N ILE A 67 -9.28 18.23 7.85
CA ILE A 67 -8.48 17.29 7.07
C ILE A 67 -9.21 15.95 6.99
N VAL A 68 -9.68 15.44 8.11
CA VAL A 68 -10.44 14.18 8.20
C VAL A 68 -11.71 14.26 7.34
N ARG A 69 -12.51 15.32 7.52
CA ARG A 69 -13.76 15.52 6.77
C ARG A 69 -13.53 15.62 5.27
N LYS A 70 -12.51 16.40 4.87
CA LYS A 70 -12.13 16.52 3.46
C LYS A 70 -11.71 15.18 2.87
N THR A 71 -10.89 14.40 3.57
CA THR A 71 -10.44 13.07 3.11
C THR A 71 -11.63 12.14 2.87
N ILE A 72 -12.58 12.09 3.79
CA ILE A 72 -13.79 11.27 3.67
C ILE A 72 -14.62 11.69 2.45
N ASN A 73 -14.82 13.00 2.26
CA ASN A 73 -15.57 13.55 1.12
C ASN A 73 -14.87 13.27 -0.22
N ASP A 74 -13.53 13.41 -0.28
CA ASP A 74 -12.72 13.13 -1.49
C ASP A 74 -12.76 11.64 -1.88
N ILE A 75 -12.92 10.73 -0.92
CA ILE A 75 -13.13 9.31 -1.19
C ILE A 75 -14.48 9.07 -1.88
N GLY A 76 -15.49 9.85 -1.55
CA GLY A 76 -16.84 9.76 -2.11
C GLY A 76 -17.93 9.55 -1.07
N TYR A 77 -17.61 9.61 0.22
CA TYR A 77 -18.58 9.58 1.31
C TYR A 77 -19.07 10.99 1.65
N ASN A 78 -19.88 11.56 0.75
CA ASN A 78 -20.39 12.92 0.80
C ASN A 78 -21.94 12.98 0.66
N ASN A 79 -22.63 11.88 0.96
CA ASN A 79 -24.07 11.75 0.91
C ASN A 79 -24.57 11.01 2.16
N ASP A 80 -25.53 11.62 2.87
CA ASP A 80 -26.10 11.04 4.10
C ASP A 80 -26.81 9.69 3.87
N GLU A 81 -27.29 9.42 2.65
CA GLU A 81 -27.90 8.13 2.29
C GLU A 81 -26.93 6.95 2.42
N TYR A 82 -25.61 7.20 2.42
CA TYR A 82 -24.60 6.16 2.61
C TYR A 82 -24.44 5.78 4.08
N GLY A 83 -25.05 6.56 5.01
CA GLY A 83 -24.95 6.35 6.45
C GLY A 83 -23.57 6.65 7.05
N PHE A 84 -22.65 7.13 6.23
CA PHE A 84 -21.35 7.69 6.57
C PHE A 84 -21.07 8.87 5.64
N ASN A 85 -20.79 10.04 6.21
CA ASN A 85 -20.63 11.28 5.45
C ASN A 85 -19.61 12.20 6.15
N GLY A 86 -18.61 12.69 5.39
CA GLY A 86 -17.55 13.55 5.91
C GLY A 86 -18.06 14.86 6.54
N ASP A 87 -19.17 15.41 6.05
CA ASP A 87 -19.72 16.66 6.58
C ASP A 87 -20.48 16.48 7.90
N THR A 88 -21.06 15.28 8.13
CA THR A 88 -21.98 15.03 9.27
C THR A 88 -21.47 14.00 10.26
N CYS A 89 -20.32 13.34 10.00
CA CYS A 89 -19.78 12.33 10.91
C CYS A 89 -19.39 12.93 12.27
N GLU A 90 -19.56 12.13 13.32
CA GLU A 90 -19.02 12.45 14.64
C GLU A 90 -17.50 12.22 14.64
N PHE A 91 -16.74 13.22 15.08
CA PHE A 91 -15.28 13.18 15.14
C PHE A 91 -14.78 13.23 16.57
N THR A 92 -13.90 12.29 16.92
CA THR A 92 -13.24 12.25 18.24
C THR A 92 -11.73 12.20 18.05
N ASN A 93 -11.04 13.17 18.65
CA ASN A 93 -9.59 13.27 18.62
C ASN A 93 -9.00 12.83 19.98
N LEU A 94 -8.20 11.75 19.95
CA LEU A 94 -7.44 11.19 21.08
C LEU A 94 -5.93 11.17 20.75
N VAL A 95 -5.45 12.16 19.99
CA VAL A 95 -4.03 12.33 19.69
C VAL A 95 -3.40 13.18 20.79
N PHE A 96 -2.27 12.72 21.33
CA PHE A 96 -1.52 13.36 22.40
C PHE A 96 -0.05 13.57 21.97
N GLU A 97 0.71 14.32 22.76
CA GLU A 97 2.15 14.45 22.58
C GLU A 97 2.88 13.18 23.05
N GLN A 98 3.94 12.79 22.34
CA GLN A 98 4.71 11.58 22.68
C GLN A 98 5.45 11.75 24.02
N SER A 99 5.49 10.66 24.81
CA SER A 99 6.27 10.62 26.05
C SER A 99 7.78 10.87 25.79
N PRO A 100 8.46 11.72 26.59
CA PRO A 100 9.89 11.98 26.48
C PRO A 100 10.76 10.72 26.59
N ASP A 101 10.32 9.71 27.34
CA ASP A 101 11.09 8.48 27.59
C ASP A 101 11.27 7.64 26.32
N ILE A 102 10.33 7.71 25.36
CA ILE A 102 10.38 6.97 24.10
C ILE A 102 11.28 7.69 23.08
N SER A 103 11.42 9.01 23.18
CA SER A 103 12.17 9.81 22.20
C SER A 103 13.69 9.63 22.26
N GLN A 104 14.25 9.23 23.41
CA GLN A 104 15.70 9.12 23.64
C GLN A 104 16.44 8.15 22.70
N GLY A 105 15.81 7.04 22.32
CA GLY A 105 16.44 6.00 21.47
C GLY A 105 16.47 6.35 19.96
N VAL A 106 15.76 7.39 19.53
CA VAL A 106 15.57 7.74 18.11
C VAL A 106 16.05 9.16 17.76
N THR A 107 16.51 9.92 18.74
CA THR A 107 17.05 11.26 18.54
C THR A 107 18.56 11.18 18.33
N GLU A 108 19.06 11.79 17.24
CA GLU A 108 20.49 11.86 16.93
C GLU A 108 21.24 12.62 18.04
N GLY A 109 22.34 12.04 18.51
CA GLY A 109 23.17 12.61 19.57
C GLY A 109 22.71 12.32 20.99
N GLU A 110 21.65 11.55 21.18
CA GLU A 110 21.14 11.10 22.48
C GLU A 110 21.28 9.57 22.63
N GLY A 111 21.37 9.08 23.85
CA GLY A 111 21.50 7.64 24.16
C GLY A 111 22.91 7.08 24.00
N GLU A 112 23.03 5.75 23.96
CA GLU A 112 24.31 5.04 23.84
C GLU A 112 24.89 5.07 22.41
N ASN A 113 24.05 5.21 21.38
CA ASN A 113 24.43 5.33 19.97
C ASN A 113 24.20 6.75 19.48
N LEU A 114 25.27 7.42 19.01
CA LEU A 114 25.20 8.81 18.54
C LEU A 114 24.55 8.95 17.15
N GLU A 115 24.51 7.87 16.34
CA GLU A 115 23.77 7.84 15.07
C GLU A 115 22.28 7.56 15.33
N GLN A 116 21.39 8.13 14.50
CA GLN A 116 19.98 7.82 14.58
C GLN A 116 19.75 6.31 14.39
N GLY A 117 19.33 5.64 15.44
CA GLY A 117 18.96 4.24 15.43
C GLY A 117 17.56 4.00 14.91
N ALA A 118 17.21 2.73 14.72
CA ALA A 118 15.84 2.33 14.41
C ALA A 118 14.91 2.64 15.60
N GLY A 119 13.72 3.17 15.30
CA GLY A 119 12.72 3.52 16.31
C GLY A 119 12.07 2.31 16.98
N ASP A 120 12.21 1.13 16.39
CA ASP A 120 11.73 -0.14 16.93
C ASP A 120 12.59 -1.30 16.38
N GLN A 121 12.46 -2.45 16.99
CA GLN A 121 12.91 -3.71 16.40
C GLN A 121 11.94 -4.14 15.30
N GLY A 122 12.41 -4.90 14.31
CA GLY A 122 11.53 -5.45 13.30
C GLY A 122 12.26 -6.04 12.10
N LEU A 123 11.48 -6.62 11.21
CA LEU A 123 11.95 -7.13 9.93
C LEU A 123 11.01 -6.66 8.83
N MET A 124 11.56 -6.25 7.70
CA MET A 124 10.83 -5.70 6.57
C MET A 124 11.25 -6.42 5.29
N PHE A 125 10.32 -6.48 4.33
CA PHE A 125 10.56 -7.11 3.04
C PHE A 125 10.31 -6.13 1.91
N GLY A 126 11.16 -6.24 0.88
CA GLY A 126 10.93 -5.66 -0.44
C GLY A 126 10.93 -6.75 -1.49
N TYR A 127 10.19 -6.55 -2.57
CA TYR A 127 10.07 -7.52 -3.65
C TYR A 127 9.95 -6.84 -5.01
N ALA A 128 10.46 -7.50 -6.04
CA ALA A 128 10.25 -7.14 -7.44
C ALA A 128 10.32 -8.38 -8.33
N CYS A 129 9.57 -8.39 -9.42
CA CYS A 129 9.59 -9.46 -10.42
C CYS A 129 9.26 -8.91 -11.82
N LYS A 130 9.64 -9.65 -12.87
CA LYS A 130 9.43 -9.26 -14.28
C LYS A 130 8.06 -9.63 -14.84
N GLU A 131 7.02 -9.67 -14.00
CA GLU A 131 5.68 -10.03 -14.45
C GLU A 131 4.90 -8.87 -15.06
N THR A 132 5.22 -7.63 -14.64
CA THR A 132 4.57 -6.40 -15.11
C THR A 132 5.61 -5.30 -15.36
N ASP A 133 5.25 -4.26 -16.11
CA ASP A 133 6.13 -3.11 -16.36
C ASP A 133 6.53 -2.36 -15.08
N SER A 134 5.68 -2.41 -14.07
CA SER A 134 5.95 -1.84 -12.74
C SER A 134 6.87 -2.72 -11.89
N LEU A 135 7.24 -3.90 -12.38
CA LEU A 135 7.98 -4.94 -11.66
C LEU A 135 7.25 -5.43 -10.40
N MET A 136 5.93 -5.56 -10.51
CA MET A 136 5.03 -6.10 -9.50
C MET A 136 4.46 -7.45 -9.92
N PRO A 137 4.07 -8.32 -8.96
CA PRO A 137 3.31 -9.52 -9.26
C PRO A 137 1.98 -9.20 -9.95
N LEU A 138 1.66 -9.91 -11.02
CA LEU A 138 0.46 -9.68 -11.82
C LEU A 138 -0.86 -9.77 -11.03
N PRO A 139 -1.06 -10.75 -10.11
CA PRO A 139 -2.33 -10.88 -9.41
C PRO A 139 -2.69 -9.63 -8.59
N ILE A 140 -1.72 -9.05 -7.86
CA ILE A 140 -1.97 -7.85 -7.06
C ILE A 140 -2.06 -6.60 -7.93
N ASP A 141 -1.27 -6.49 -8.97
CA ASP A 141 -1.29 -5.36 -9.91
C ASP A 141 -2.68 -5.24 -10.58
N LEU A 142 -3.22 -6.34 -11.11
CA LEU A 142 -4.56 -6.36 -11.68
C LEU A 142 -5.65 -6.10 -10.62
N SER A 143 -5.50 -6.66 -9.42
CA SER A 143 -6.46 -6.42 -8.33
C SER A 143 -6.53 -4.94 -7.97
N HIS A 144 -5.39 -4.25 -7.86
CA HIS A 144 -5.35 -2.80 -7.64
C HIS A 144 -5.99 -2.01 -8.78
N LYS A 145 -5.65 -2.34 -10.03
CA LYS A 145 -6.20 -1.66 -11.21
C LYS A 145 -7.72 -1.79 -11.30
N LEU A 146 -8.30 -2.93 -10.93
CA LEU A 146 -9.74 -3.15 -10.94
C LEU A 146 -10.47 -2.23 -9.95
N VAL A 147 -10.04 -2.16 -8.69
CA VAL A 147 -10.69 -1.30 -7.69
C VAL A 147 -10.36 0.18 -7.90
N LYS A 148 -9.21 0.51 -8.49
CA LYS A 148 -8.90 1.87 -8.89
C LYS A 148 -9.82 2.31 -10.04
N ARG A 149 -9.99 1.49 -11.08
CA ARG A 149 -10.92 1.78 -12.18
C ARG A 149 -12.37 1.92 -11.69
N GLN A 150 -12.80 1.08 -10.72
CA GLN A 150 -14.11 1.22 -10.09
C GLN A 150 -14.28 2.61 -9.45
N ALA A 151 -13.29 3.07 -8.70
CA ALA A 151 -13.32 4.39 -8.09
C ALA A 151 -13.28 5.53 -9.13
N ASP A 152 -12.51 5.38 -10.21
CA ASP A 152 -12.40 6.37 -11.28
C ASP A 152 -13.74 6.54 -12.02
N VAL A 153 -14.42 5.44 -12.39
CA VAL A 153 -15.74 5.50 -13.07
C VAL A 153 -16.86 5.97 -12.14
N MET A 154 -16.75 5.71 -10.86
CA MET A 154 -17.65 6.26 -9.84
C MET A 154 -17.49 7.78 -9.74
N LYS A 155 -16.26 8.26 -9.55
CA LYS A 155 -15.95 9.69 -9.37
C LYS A 155 -16.25 10.52 -10.61
N SER A 156 -16.06 9.95 -11.81
CA SER A 156 -16.40 10.61 -13.07
C SER A 156 -17.90 10.64 -13.36
N GLY A 157 -18.71 9.85 -12.64
CA GLY A 157 -20.14 9.67 -12.91
C GLY A 157 -20.44 8.80 -14.13
N GLU A 158 -19.43 8.12 -14.70
CA GLU A 158 -19.60 7.19 -15.84
C GLU A 158 -20.53 6.02 -15.47
N ILE A 159 -20.52 5.61 -14.19
CA ILE A 159 -21.47 4.68 -13.59
C ILE A 159 -22.07 5.34 -12.35
N SER A 160 -23.27 5.92 -12.49
CA SER A 160 -23.88 6.77 -11.47
C SER A 160 -24.43 6.04 -10.25
N TRP A 161 -24.66 4.74 -10.34
CA TRP A 161 -25.17 3.92 -9.23
C TRP A 161 -24.07 3.32 -8.35
N LEU A 162 -22.79 3.48 -8.69
CA LEU A 162 -21.67 3.00 -7.86
C LEU A 162 -21.57 3.79 -6.55
N ARG A 163 -21.16 3.07 -5.49
CA ARG A 163 -20.78 3.62 -4.19
C ARG A 163 -19.31 3.31 -3.88
N PRO A 164 -18.71 3.97 -2.86
CA PRO A 164 -17.24 3.94 -2.67
C PRO A 164 -16.63 2.57 -2.34
N ASP A 165 -17.36 1.68 -1.63
CA ASP A 165 -16.81 0.41 -1.16
C ASP A 165 -16.77 -0.65 -2.27
N ALA A 166 -15.60 -1.25 -2.46
CA ALA A 166 -15.42 -2.35 -3.40
C ALA A 166 -14.23 -3.25 -3.01
N LYS A 167 -14.29 -4.50 -3.49
CA LYS A 167 -13.21 -5.49 -3.36
C LYS A 167 -13.00 -6.19 -4.70
N SER A 168 -11.75 -6.47 -5.03
CA SER A 168 -11.36 -7.28 -6.18
C SER A 168 -10.51 -8.47 -5.75
N GLN A 169 -10.50 -9.51 -6.57
CA GLN A 169 -9.61 -10.65 -6.43
C GLN A 169 -9.28 -11.18 -7.82
N VAL A 170 -8.02 -11.48 -8.08
CA VAL A 170 -7.55 -12.03 -9.35
C VAL A 170 -6.75 -13.29 -9.08
N SER A 171 -7.10 -14.37 -9.78
CA SER A 171 -6.43 -15.67 -9.74
C SER A 171 -5.74 -15.93 -11.07
N VAL A 172 -4.40 -15.93 -11.04
CA VAL A 172 -3.53 -16.10 -12.21
C VAL A 172 -3.08 -17.56 -12.30
N ILE A 173 -3.10 -18.10 -13.51
CA ILE A 173 -2.58 -19.44 -13.84
C ILE A 173 -1.14 -19.26 -14.28
N TYR A 174 -0.23 -19.94 -13.58
CA TYR A 174 1.19 -20.02 -13.90
C TYR A 174 1.56 -21.39 -14.44
N SER A 175 2.53 -21.44 -15.36
CA SER A 175 3.17 -22.69 -15.81
C SER A 175 3.81 -23.46 -14.65
N ASP A 176 4.15 -24.72 -14.90
CA ASP A 176 4.77 -25.63 -13.91
C ASP A 176 6.05 -25.07 -13.26
N ASP A 177 6.84 -24.33 -14.02
CA ASP A 177 8.07 -23.68 -13.54
C ASP A 177 7.84 -22.32 -12.86
N GLY A 178 6.59 -21.85 -12.82
CA GLY A 178 6.19 -20.61 -12.18
C GLY A 178 6.64 -19.35 -12.89
N LYS A 179 7.13 -19.44 -14.13
CA LYS A 179 7.75 -18.31 -14.84
C LYS A 179 6.86 -17.70 -15.92
N THR A 180 5.92 -18.47 -16.47
CA THR A 180 5.05 -18.03 -17.55
C THR A 180 3.63 -17.88 -17.05
N ILE A 181 2.99 -16.77 -17.36
CA ILE A 181 1.57 -16.52 -17.13
C ILE A 181 0.80 -17.16 -18.29
N GLU A 182 -0.12 -18.07 -17.97
CA GLU A 182 -0.94 -18.80 -18.95
C GLU A 182 -2.33 -18.17 -19.12
N GLY A 183 -2.76 -17.30 -18.18
CA GLY A 183 -4.05 -16.61 -18.21
C GLY A 183 -4.65 -16.48 -16.81
N LEU A 184 -5.94 -16.13 -16.75
CA LEU A 184 -6.67 -15.99 -15.50
C LEU A 184 -7.65 -17.14 -15.30
N SER A 185 -7.67 -17.71 -14.09
CA SER A 185 -8.68 -18.71 -13.71
C SER A 185 -9.94 -18.05 -13.14
N ALA A 186 -9.80 -16.90 -12.47
CA ALA A 186 -10.93 -16.15 -11.93
C ALA A 186 -10.65 -14.66 -11.79
N VAL A 187 -11.68 -13.84 -11.97
CA VAL A 187 -11.75 -12.42 -11.62
C VAL A 187 -13.00 -12.22 -10.76
N VAL A 188 -12.83 -11.65 -9.58
CA VAL A 188 -13.93 -11.31 -8.67
C VAL A 188 -13.95 -9.80 -8.50
N LEU A 189 -15.12 -9.18 -8.65
CA LEU A 189 -15.34 -7.77 -8.28
C LEU A 189 -16.66 -7.66 -7.52
N SER A 190 -16.57 -7.27 -6.25
CA SER A 190 -17.73 -6.91 -5.43
C SER A 190 -17.73 -5.41 -5.22
N THR A 191 -18.78 -4.73 -5.65
CA THR A 191 -18.89 -3.27 -5.55
C THR A 191 -20.22 -2.85 -4.94
N GLN A 192 -20.16 -1.90 -4.01
CA GLN A 192 -21.32 -1.27 -3.41
C GLN A 192 -22.08 -0.45 -4.46
N HIS A 193 -23.40 -0.48 -4.39
CA HIS A 193 -24.29 0.13 -5.38
C HIS A 193 -25.57 0.70 -4.78
N ASN A 194 -26.27 1.54 -5.52
CA ASN A 194 -27.61 2.01 -5.18
C ASN A 194 -28.63 0.87 -5.20
N GLU A 195 -29.73 1.03 -4.47
CA GLU A 195 -30.74 -0.03 -4.32
C GLU A 195 -31.55 -0.29 -5.59
N ASP A 196 -31.69 0.72 -6.44
CA ASP A 196 -32.56 0.76 -7.61
C ASP A 196 -31.95 0.15 -8.89
N VAL A 197 -30.66 -0.28 -8.86
CA VAL A 197 -29.99 -0.92 -10.00
C VAL A 197 -30.21 -2.44 -10.00
N THR A 198 -30.44 -3.01 -11.17
CA THR A 198 -30.63 -4.46 -11.34
C THR A 198 -29.28 -5.21 -11.38
N GLN A 199 -29.30 -6.51 -11.03
CA GLN A 199 -28.08 -7.35 -11.10
C GLN A 199 -27.57 -7.52 -12.54
N GLU A 200 -28.46 -7.51 -13.53
CA GLU A 200 -28.11 -7.57 -14.94
C GLU A 200 -27.36 -6.33 -15.38
N GLU A 201 -27.81 -5.14 -14.99
CA GLU A 201 -27.12 -3.88 -15.26
C GLU A 201 -25.76 -3.83 -14.57
N ILE A 202 -25.67 -4.22 -13.28
CA ILE A 202 -24.41 -4.29 -12.54
C ILE A 202 -23.41 -5.17 -13.29
N LYS A 203 -23.81 -6.40 -13.65
CA LYS A 203 -22.91 -7.35 -14.34
C LYS A 203 -22.46 -6.82 -15.70
N SER A 204 -23.38 -6.26 -16.47
CA SER A 204 -23.08 -5.72 -17.80
C SER A 204 -22.14 -4.52 -17.73
N GLU A 205 -22.45 -3.51 -16.92
CA GLU A 205 -21.65 -2.29 -16.84
C GLU A 205 -20.28 -2.53 -16.18
N VAL A 206 -20.20 -3.33 -15.13
CA VAL A 206 -18.93 -3.70 -14.49
C VAL A 206 -18.03 -4.45 -15.48
N MET A 207 -18.60 -5.40 -16.25
CA MET A 207 -17.82 -6.13 -17.25
C MET A 207 -17.25 -5.18 -18.31
N GLU A 208 -18.09 -4.32 -18.91
CA GLU A 208 -17.71 -3.48 -20.04
C GLU A 208 -16.86 -2.26 -19.63
N LYS A 209 -17.14 -1.65 -18.46
CA LYS A 209 -16.53 -0.38 -18.08
C LYS A 209 -15.39 -0.53 -17.06
N ILE A 210 -15.30 -1.67 -16.37
CA ILE A 210 -14.27 -1.89 -15.33
C ILE A 210 -13.37 -3.07 -15.70
N ILE A 211 -13.90 -4.28 -15.93
CA ILE A 211 -13.07 -5.48 -16.11
C ILE A 211 -12.35 -5.47 -17.45
N LYS A 212 -13.07 -5.34 -18.57
CA LYS A 212 -12.47 -5.34 -19.92
C LYS A 212 -11.42 -4.25 -20.16
N PRO A 213 -11.61 -3.00 -19.66
CA PRO A 213 -10.58 -1.96 -19.81
C PRO A 213 -9.30 -2.19 -19.00
N VAL A 214 -9.35 -3.05 -17.97
CA VAL A 214 -8.23 -3.31 -17.06
C VAL A 214 -7.51 -4.61 -17.41
N VAL A 215 -8.27 -5.66 -17.73
CA VAL A 215 -7.72 -7.00 -17.97
C VAL A 215 -7.49 -7.20 -19.47
N PRO A 216 -6.25 -7.44 -19.92
CA PRO A 216 -5.93 -7.76 -21.31
C PRO A 216 -6.75 -8.96 -21.81
N GLU A 217 -7.26 -8.87 -23.04
CA GLU A 217 -8.15 -9.87 -23.63
C GLU A 217 -7.47 -11.26 -23.72
N GLU A 218 -6.17 -11.29 -23.99
CA GLU A 218 -5.38 -12.52 -24.07
C GLU A 218 -5.30 -13.31 -22.76
N TRP A 219 -5.58 -12.69 -21.62
CA TRP A 219 -5.62 -13.37 -20.33
C TRP A 219 -7.02 -13.80 -19.91
N LEU A 220 -8.07 -13.31 -20.58
CA LEU A 220 -9.45 -13.73 -20.36
C LEU A 220 -9.73 -14.95 -21.23
N LEU A 221 -9.45 -16.14 -20.69
CA LEU A 221 -9.72 -17.42 -21.36
C LEU A 221 -11.22 -17.73 -21.34
N ASP A 222 -11.68 -18.58 -22.26
CA ASP A 222 -13.08 -19.09 -22.25
C ASP A 222 -13.43 -19.79 -20.92
N SER A 223 -12.43 -20.31 -20.23
CA SER A 223 -12.56 -20.97 -18.91
C SER A 223 -12.45 -20.03 -17.73
N THR A 224 -12.16 -18.74 -17.94
CA THR A 224 -12.03 -17.76 -16.85
C THR A 224 -13.38 -17.51 -16.17
N ASN A 225 -13.46 -17.72 -14.87
CA ASN A 225 -14.66 -17.44 -14.09
C ASN A 225 -14.73 -15.96 -13.72
N ILE A 226 -15.81 -15.28 -14.11
CA ILE A 226 -16.07 -13.89 -13.74
C ILE A 226 -17.17 -13.83 -12.68
N TYR A 227 -16.85 -13.30 -11.51
CA TYR A 227 -17.78 -13.15 -10.40
C TYR A 227 -18.00 -11.66 -10.09
N ILE A 228 -19.17 -11.14 -10.44
CA ILE A 228 -19.59 -9.77 -10.17
C ILE A 228 -20.72 -9.81 -9.15
N ASN A 229 -20.51 -9.20 -7.97
CA ASN A 229 -21.46 -9.22 -6.84
C ASN A 229 -22.10 -10.62 -6.65
N PRO A 230 -21.31 -11.68 -6.40
CA PRO A 230 -21.83 -13.06 -6.40
C PRO A 230 -22.87 -13.33 -5.31
N THR A 231 -22.92 -12.49 -4.26
CA THR A 231 -23.93 -12.56 -3.20
C THR A 231 -25.25 -11.86 -3.57
N GLY A 232 -25.30 -11.16 -4.71
CA GLY A 232 -26.44 -10.37 -5.17
C GLY A 232 -26.33 -8.91 -4.72
N LYS A 233 -27.10 -8.49 -3.71
CA LYS A 233 -27.14 -7.10 -3.24
C LYS A 233 -25.89 -6.74 -2.41
N PHE A 234 -25.32 -5.54 -2.70
CA PHE A 234 -24.28 -4.91 -1.88
C PHE A 234 -24.62 -3.40 -1.73
N VAL A 235 -25.75 -3.11 -1.10
CA VAL A 235 -26.23 -1.75 -0.84
C VAL A 235 -25.65 -1.21 0.47
N ILE A 236 -25.67 -2.02 1.53
CA ILE A 236 -25.04 -1.69 2.80
C ILE A 236 -23.57 -2.07 2.74
N GLY A 237 -22.69 -1.08 2.82
CA GLY A 237 -21.25 -1.22 2.77
C GLY A 237 -20.54 -0.07 3.47
N GLY A 238 -19.24 0.05 3.24
CA GLY A 238 -18.42 1.05 3.92
C GLY A 238 -18.48 0.92 5.45
N PRO A 239 -18.26 2.01 6.20
CA PRO A 239 -18.22 2.00 7.68
C PRO A 239 -19.53 1.55 8.35
N VAL A 240 -20.65 1.62 7.64
CA VAL A 240 -21.94 1.10 8.13
C VAL A 240 -21.94 -0.43 8.11
N GLY A 241 -21.39 -1.03 7.05
CA GLY A 241 -21.31 -2.49 6.91
C GLY A 241 -20.25 -3.11 7.82
N ASP A 242 -19.06 -2.54 7.86
CA ASP A 242 -17.91 -3.09 8.61
C ASP A 242 -17.11 -2.00 9.32
N CYS A 243 -16.40 -2.36 10.37
CA CYS A 243 -15.51 -1.48 11.11
C CYS A 243 -14.17 -1.34 10.36
N GLY A 244 -13.72 -0.10 10.17
CA GLY A 244 -12.40 0.21 9.62
C GLY A 244 -11.37 0.51 10.71
N LEU A 245 -10.13 0.10 10.46
CA LEU A 245 -8.96 0.38 11.29
C LEU A 245 -7.72 0.58 10.43
N THR A 246 -6.88 1.55 10.79
CA THR A 246 -5.57 1.75 10.15
C THR A 246 -4.71 0.49 10.24
N GLY A 247 -4.03 0.14 9.16
CA GLY A 247 -3.03 -0.94 9.14
C GLY A 247 -3.61 -2.35 9.10
N ARG A 248 -4.88 -2.53 8.68
CA ARG A 248 -5.50 -3.86 8.55
C ARG A 248 -5.48 -4.43 7.12
N LYS A 249 -4.83 -3.76 6.18
CA LYS A 249 -4.72 -4.19 4.77
C LYS A 249 -3.26 -4.30 4.32
N ILE A 250 -2.37 -4.74 5.22
CA ILE A 250 -0.92 -4.75 5.00
C ILE A 250 -0.48 -5.62 3.81
N ILE A 251 -1.19 -6.68 3.50
CA ILE A 251 -0.89 -7.54 2.35
C ILE A 251 -1.37 -6.90 1.05
N VAL A 252 -2.53 -6.21 1.07
CA VAL A 252 -3.02 -5.37 -0.04
C VAL A 252 -2.05 -4.21 -0.29
N ASP A 253 -1.51 -3.60 0.76
CA ASP A 253 -0.57 -2.48 0.66
C ASP A 253 0.77 -2.87 0.03
N THR A 254 1.13 -4.15 0.03
CA THR A 254 2.42 -4.66 -0.40
C THR A 254 2.32 -5.51 -1.67
N TYR A 255 2.47 -6.83 -1.58
CA TYR A 255 2.66 -7.68 -2.76
C TYR A 255 1.55 -8.75 -2.93
N GLY A 256 0.40 -8.60 -2.25
CA GLY A 256 -0.74 -9.50 -2.39
C GLY A 256 -0.47 -10.95 -1.97
N GLY A 257 0.52 -11.18 -1.12
CA GLY A 257 0.92 -12.49 -0.64
C GLY A 257 2.04 -13.17 -1.46
N MET A 258 2.50 -12.57 -2.57
CA MET A 258 3.59 -13.14 -3.38
C MET A 258 4.92 -13.09 -2.64
N ALA A 259 5.18 -12.03 -1.87
CA ALA A 259 6.36 -11.90 -1.02
C ALA A 259 6.00 -12.12 0.46
N ARG A 260 7.02 -12.39 1.26
CA ARG A 260 6.92 -12.40 2.72
C ARG A 260 6.58 -11.02 3.26
N HIS A 261 6.10 -10.96 4.50
CA HIS A 261 5.75 -9.70 5.16
C HIS A 261 6.25 -9.72 6.62
N GLY A 262 6.79 -8.58 7.07
CA GLY A 262 7.29 -8.44 8.44
C GLY A 262 6.22 -8.16 9.50
N GLY A 263 5.01 -7.80 9.08
CA GLY A 263 3.87 -7.51 9.96
C GLY A 263 3.64 -6.03 10.24
N GLY A 264 4.59 -5.13 9.91
CA GLY A 264 4.48 -3.69 10.12
C GLY A 264 3.49 -3.03 9.15
N ALA A 265 2.57 -2.21 9.65
CA ALA A 265 1.70 -1.35 8.85
C ALA A 265 2.42 -0.04 8.49
N PHE A 266 1.97 0.62 7.41
CA PHE A 266 2.59 1.84 6.88
C PHE A 266 1.84 3.11 7.27
N SER A 267 0.55 3.18 6.97
CA SER A 267 -0.24 4.40 7.10
C SER A 267 -0.24 4.95 8.51
N GLY A 268 -0.19 6.28 8.64
CA GLY A 268 -0.14 6.98 9.92
C GLY A 268 1.25 7.06 10.57
N LYS A 269 2.28 6.44 9.98
CA LYS A 269 3.65 6.41 10.49
C LYS A 269 4.55 7.33 9.67
N ASP A 270 5.28 8.25 10.33
CA ASP A 270 6.34 9.04 9.70
C ASP A 270 7.57 8.18 9.36
N PRO A 271 8.49 8.65 8.49
CA PRO A 271 9.61 7.83 8.00
C PRO A 271 10.65 7.44 9.05
N SER A 272 10.60 7.94 10.29
CA SER A 272 11.44 7.44 11.37
C SER A 272 11.08 6.01 11.80
N LYS A 273 9.87 5.56 11.50
CA LYS A 273 9.39 4.19 11.72
C LYS A 273 9.90 3.30 10.59
N VAL A 274 10.83 2.41 10.90
CA VAL A 274 11.45 1.49 9.94
C VAL A 274 10.45 0.51 9.29
N ASP A 275 9.33 0.22 9.95
CA ASP A 275 8.22 -0.54 9.37
C ASP A 275 7.83 0.01 7.99
N ARG A 276 7.79 1.32 7.84
CA ARG A 276 7.46 2.01 6.59
C ARG A 276 8.70 2.29 5.75
N SER A 277 9.64 3.04 6.28
CA SER A 277 10.81 3.54 5.54
C SER A 277 11.72 2.42 5.03
N ALA A 278 11.97 1.39 5.83
CA ALA A 278 12.81 0.27 5.42
C ALA A 278 12.09 -0.69 4.46
N ALA A 279 10.76 -0.85 4.54
CA ALA A 279 10.00 -1.58 3.54
C ALA A 279 10.06 -0.86 2.17
N TYR A 280 9.97 0.47 2.15
CA TYR A 280 10.14 1.26 0.92
C TYR A 280 11.56 1.15 0.36
N ALA A 281 12.59 1.22 1.23
CA ALA A 281 13.97 1.03 0.81
C ALA A 281 14.22 -0.40 0.29
N ALA A 282 13.68 -1.42 0.94
CA ALA A 282 13.79 -2.80 0.47
C ALA A 282 13.12 -3.00 -0.91
N ARG A 283 11.96 -2.33 -1.17
CA ARG A 283 11.34 -2.28 -2.51
C ARG A 283 12.26 -1.63 -3.52
N TYR A 284 12.84 -0.47 -3.19
CA TYR A 284 13.78 0.24 -4.07
C TYR A 284 14.97 -0.65 -4.44
N VAL A 285 15.58 -1.33 -3.47
CA VAL A 285 16.69 -2.26 -3.71
C VAL A 285 16.25 -3.40 -4.62
N ALA A 286 15.18 -4.11 -4.28
CA ALA A 286 14.69 -5.26 -5.06
C ALA A 286 14.37 -4.84 -6.51
N LYS A 287 13.75 -3.67 -6.68
CA LYS A 287 13.40 -3.14 -8.00
C LYS A 287 14.62 -2.82 -8.85
N ASN A 288 15.66 -2.21 -8.27
CA ASN A 288 16.90 -1.93 -8.99
C ASN A 288 17.67 -3.21 -9.36
N ILE A 289 17.68 -4.24 -8.50
CA ILE A 289 18.30 -5.55 -8.83
C ILE A 289 17.61 -6.19 -10.05
N VAL A 290 16.27 -6.18 -10.10
CA VAL A 290 15.52 -6.75 -11.22
C VAL A 290 15.66 -5.89 -12.48
N ALA A 291 15.61 -4.57 -12.35
CA ALA A 291 15.80 -3.63 -13.47
C ALA A 291 17.21 -3.68 -14.05
N ALA A 292 18.23 -3.98 -13.25
CA ALA A 292 19.62 -4.20 -13.67
C ALA A 292 19.85 -5.57 -14.35
N GLU A 293 18.81 -6.38 -14.54
CA GLU A 293 18.89 -7.71 -15.13
C GLU A 293 19.72 -8.73 -14.31
N LEU A 294 19.98 -8.47 -13.03
CA LEU A 294 20.76 -9.35 -12.15
C LEU A 294 19.97 -10.57 -11.69
N ALA A 295 18.65 -10.45 -11.63
CA ALA A 295 17.71 -11.54 -11.38
C ALA A 295 16.34 -11.20 -11.99
N ASP A 296 15.50 -12.23 -12.25
CA ASP A 296 14.12 -12.00 -12.72
C ASP A 296 13.12 -11.82 -11.56
N TYR A 297 13.48 -12.33 -10.37
CA TYR A 297 12.76 -12.19 -9.10
C TYR A 297 13.76 -11.81 -8.01
N CYS A 298 13.39 -10.89 -7.15
CA CYS A 298 14.23 -10.50 -6.02
C CYS A 298 13.37 -10.16 -4.80
N GLU A 299 13.63 -10.82 -3.68
CA GLU A 299 13.11 -10.47 -2.37
C GLU A 299 14.26 -10.06 -1.46
N ILE A 300 14.12 -8.91 -0.81
CA ILE A 300 15.07 -8.38 0.16
C ILE A 300 14.43 -8.42 1.53
N GLN A 301 15.08 -9.06 2.51
CA GLN A 301 14.75 -8.88 3.91
C GLN A 301 15.78 -8.00 4.59
N VAL A 302 15.33 -7.03 5.37
CA VAL A 302 16.17 -6.22 6.26
C VAL A 302 15.59 -6.25 7.66
N SER A 303 16.46 -6.30 8.69
CA SER A 303 16.02 -6.30 10.08
C SER A 303 16.82 -5.31 10.92
N TYR A 304 16.18 -4.81 12.00
CA TYR A 304 16.74 -3.81 12.89
C TYR A 304 16.53 -4.20 14.35
N ALA A 305 17.43 -3.70 15.21
CA ALA A 305 17.22 -3.65 16.65
C ALA A 305 16.94 -2.20 17.06
N ILE A 306 16.09 -2.01 18.07
CA ILE A 306 15.74 -0.67 18.58
C ILE A 306 17.02 0.08 19.01
N GLY A 307 17.12 1.35 18.63
CA GLY A 307 18.25 2.21 18.96
C GLY A 307 19.55 1.91 18.21
N VAL A 308 19.58 0.92 17.30
CA VAL A 308 20.77 0.57 16.51
C VAL A 308 20.60 1.04 15.07
N ALA A 309 21.60 1.77 14.55
CA ALA A 309 21.55 2.30 13.19
C ALA A 309 21.82 1.22 12.13
N LYS A 310 22.83 0.36 12.34
CA LYS A 310 23.17 -0.68 11.36
C LYS A 310 22.10 -1.78 11.36
N PRO A 311 21.61 -2.20 10.17
CA PRO A 311 20.75 -3.38 10.07
C PRO A 311 21.40 -4.61 10.77
N THR A 312 20.60 -5.39 11.50
CA THR A 312 21.06 -6.62 12.14
C THR A 312 21.26 -7.75 11.15
N SER A 313 20.52 -7.73 10.04
CA SER A 313 20.71 -8.64 8.91
C SER A 313 20.16 -8.07 7.62
N ILE A 314 20.76 -8.48 6.49
CA ILE A 314 20.27 -8.29 5.13
C ILE A 314 20.26 -9.67 4.48
N HIS A 315 19.14 -10.09 3.92
CA HIS A 315 19.02 -11.35 3.18
C HIS A 315 18.43 -11.09 1.81
N VAL A 316 18.99 -11.76 0.79
CA VAL A 316 18.54 -11.68 -0.60
C VAL A 316 18.09 -13.06 -1.05
N GLU A 317 16.88 -13.15 -1.61
CA GLU A 317 16.35 -14.35 -2.25
C GLU A 317 15.96 -14.04 -3.69
N THR A 318 16.46 -14.83 -4.62
CA THR A 318 16.28 -14.64 -6.08
C THR A 318 15.46 -15.76 -6.73
N PHE A 319 15.02 -16.73 -5.95
CA PHE A 319 14.20 -17.85 -6.41
C PHE A 319 14.82 -18.62 -7.58
N ASN A 320 16.15 -18.80 -7.56
CA ASN A 320 16.96 -19.40 -8.62
C ASN A 320 16.81 -18.71 -9.99
N SER A 321 16.61 -17.39 -9.99
CA SER A 321 16.50 -16.58 -11.19
C SER A 321 17.72 -15.64 -11.41
N GLU A 322 18.69 -15.73 -10.51
CA GLU A 322 19.91 -14.93 -10.56
C GLU A 322 20.74 -15.18 -11.83
N LYS A 323 21.34 -14.10 -12.37
CA LYS A 323 22.25 -14.15 -13.52
C LYS A 323 23.72 -14.09 -13.08
N ILE A 324 23.99 -13.69 -11.84
CA ILE A 324 25.29 -13.69 -11.15
C ILE A 324 25.15 -14.40 -9.83
N SER A 325 26.24 -14.68 -9.10
CA SER A 325 26.11 -15.40 -7.81
C SER A 325 25.32 -14.59 -6.78
N LYS A 326 24.56 -15.26 -5.89
CA LYS A 326 23.83 -14.61 -4.79
C LYS A 326 24.75 -13.77 -3.90
N GLU A 327 25.96 -14.26 -3.65
CA GLU A 327 26.97 -13.55 -2.86
C GLU A 327 27.41 -12.25 -3.54
N ALA A 328 27.45 -12.20 -4.88
CA ALA A 328 27.73 -10.97 -5.61
C ALA A 328 26.56 -9.97 -5.47
N ILE A 329 25.31 -10.44 -5.56
CA ILE A 329 24.14 -9.58 -5.36
C ILE A 329 24.11 -9.03 -3.93
N VAL A 330 24.40 -9.83 -2.91
CA VAL A 330 24.45 -9.38 -1.50
C VAL A 330 25.50 -8.27 -1.34
N ARG A 331 26.70 -8.45 -1.92
CA ARG A 331 27.74 -7.41 -1.87
C ARG A 331 27.29 -6.10 -2.55
N ILE A 332 26.65 -6.18 -3.70
CA ILE A 332 26.09 -5.00 -4.37
C ILE A 332 25.09 -4.29 -3.45
N VAL A 333 24.21 -5.04 -2.77
CA VAL A 333 23.25 -4.44 -1.85
C VAL A 333 23.94 -3.72 -0.70
N GLU A 334 24.97 -4.33 -0.11
CA GLU A 334 25.71 -3.76 1.02
C GLU A 334 26.59 -2.54 0.63
N GLU A 335 27.13 -2.52 -0.59
CA GLU A 335 28.02 -1.46 -1.06
C GLU A 335 27.26 -0.26 -1.64
N GLU A 336 26.14 -0.49 -2.36
CA GLU A 336 25.45 0.55 -3.12
C GLU A 336 24.23 1.15 -2.40
N PHE A 337 23.72 0.47 -1.36
CA PHE A 337 22.51 0.90 -0.65
C PHE A 337 22.76 1.00 0.86
N ASP A 338 22.82 2.23 1.35
CA ASP A 338 22.95 2.46 2.79
C ASP A 338 21.56 2.35 3.47
N LEU A 339 21.33 1.20 4.09
CA LEU A 339 20.06 0.87 4.75
C LEU A 339 19.99 1.29 6.23
N ARG A 340 20.90 2.16 6.71
CA ARG A 340 20.75 2.79 8.03
C ARG A 340 19.55 3.74 8.03
N PRO A 341 18.76 3.84 9.12
CA PRO A 341 17.49 4.60 9.14
C PRO A 341 17.61 6.03 8.60
N LYS A 342 18.59 6.81 9.02
CA LYS A 342 18.81 8.17 8.51
C LYS A 342 19.17 8.19 7.02
N SER A 343 20.01 7.25 6.60
CA SER A 343 20.50 7.19 5.21
C SER A 343 19.39 6.82 4.23
N LEU A 344 18.56 5.84 4.57
CA LEU A 344 17.44 5.46 3.70
C LEU A 344 16.35 6.55 3.61
N ILE A 345 16.10 7.29 4.70
CA ILE A 345 15.19 8.45 4.68
C ILE A 345 15.70 9.52 3.72
N ASN A 346 17.00 9.80 3.76
CA ASN A 346 17.62 10.79 2.86
C ASN A 346 17.68 10.27 1.41
N MET A 347 18.08 9.01 1.20
CA MET A 347 18.17 8.37 -0.12
C MET A 347 16.83 8.42 -0.87
N LEU A 348 15.74 8.21 -0.15
CA LEU A 348 14.40 8.20 -0.74
C LEU A 348 13.64 9.53 -0.54
N ASP A 349 14.27 10.54 0.07
CA ASP A 349 13.65 11.86 0.32
C ASP A 349 12.25 11.75 0.96
N LEU A 350 12.17 11.01 2.08
CA LEU A 350 10.91 10.62 2.71
C LEU A 350 10.28 11.68 3.62
N LYS A 351 10.92 12.83 3.84
CA LYS A 351 10.39 13.89 4.71
C LYS A 351 9.41 14.83 4.02
N ARG A 352 8.88 14.44 2.88
CA ARG A 352 7.89 15.18 2.10
C ARG A 352 6.46 14.69 2.39
N PRO A 353 5.43 15.54 2.20
CA PRO A 353 4.03 15.12 2.29
C PRO A 353 3.61 14.34 1.03
N ILE A 354 3.92 13.05 0.97
CA ILE A 354 3.76 12.18 -0.22
C ILE A 354 2.96 10.91 0.11
N TYR A 355 2.40 10.80 1.31
CA TYR A 355 1.89 9.54 1.84
C TYR A 355 0.42 9.29 1.56
N LEU A 356 -0.45 10.31 1.62
CA LEU A 356 -1.89 10.16 1.33
C LEU A 356 -2.17 9.43 0.00
N PRO A 357 -1.53 9.75 -1.14
CA PRO A 357 -1.79 9.05 -2.39
C PRO A 357 -1.41 7.56 -2.37
N THR A 358 -0.54 7.13 -1.44
CA THR A 358 -0.13 5.72 -1.31
C THR A 358 -1.07 4.88 -0.48
N ALA A 359 -1.92 5.50 0.34
CA ALA A 359 -2.79 4.83 1.30
C ALA A 359 -3.92 3.98 0.67
N ALA A 360 -4.12 4.07 -0.64
CA ALA A 360 -5.05 3.23 -1.39
C ALA A 360 -4.41 2.77 -2.72
N TYR A 361 -4.82 1.59 -3.20
CA TYR A 361 -4.36 0.97 -4.46
C TYR A 361 -2.88 0.54 -4.44
N GLY A 362 -2.34 0.22 -3.26
CA GLY A 362 -0.98 -0.26 -3.04
C GLY A 362 0.07 0.85 -2.88
N HIS A 363 1.08 0.57 -2.08
CA HIS A 363 2.24 1.44 -1.86
C HIS A 363 3.34 1.23 -2.89
N PHE A 364 3.28 0.12 -3.64
CA PHE A 364 4.29 -0.29 -4.62
C PHE A 364 3.70 -0.47 -6.02
N GLY A 365 4.55 -0.35 -7.05
CA GLY A 365 4.16 -0.51 -8.44
C GLY A 365 3.35 0.66 -9.01
N ARG A 366 3.33 1.81 -8.33
CA ARG A 366 2.57 2.99 -8.75
C ARG A 366 3.35 3.78 -9.82
N SER A 367 2.74 3.96 -10.97
CA SER A 367 3.25 4.80 -12.06
C SER A 367 2.47 6.11 -12.25
N ASP A 368 1.37 6.25 -11.54
CA ASP A 368 0.48 7.42 -11.59
C ASP A 368 0.91 8.55 -10.63
N ILE A 369 1.86 8.28 -9.74
CA ILE A 369 2.45 9.22 -8.79
C ILE A 369 3.98 9.07 -8.75
N ASP A 370 4.70 10.18 -8.50
CA ASP A 370 6.18 10.18 -8.41
C ASP A 370 6.64 9.70 -7.03
N LEU A 371 7.01 8.43 -6.94
CA LEU A 371 7.52 7.81 -5.73
C LEU A 371 9.00 7.45 -5.87
N SER A 372 9.83 7.93 -4.95
CA SER A 372 11.28 7.72 -4.98
C SER A 372 11.68 6.25 -4.91
N TRP A 373 10.93 5.41 -4.19
CA TRP A 373 11.21 3.97 -4.07
C TRP A 373 10.78 3.14 -5.28
N GLU A 374 10.11 3.76 -6.25
CA GLU A 374 9.78 3.15 -7.54
C GLU A 374 10.80 3.49 -8.65
N LYS A 375 11.82 4.31 -8.37
CA LYS A 375 12.89 4.63 -9.32
C LYS A 375 13.85 3.46 -9.53
N THR A 376 14.41 3.38 -10.74
CA THR A 376 15.42 2.38 -11.15
C THR A 376 16.73 3.04 -11.55
N ASP A 377 17.01 4.19 -10.95
CA ASP A 377 18.15 5.05 -11.25
C ASP A 377 19.51 4.44 -10.90
N LYS A 378 19.53 3.45 -9.98
CA LYS A 378 20.74 2.68 -9.66
C LYS A 378 20.99 1.48 -10.58
N ALA A 379 20.01 1.09 -11.40
CA ALA A 379 20.12 -0.14 -12.20
C ALA A 379 21.33 -0.14 -13.15
N ALA A 380 21.64 0.99 -13.80
CA ALA A 380 22.77 1.08 -14.71
C ALA A 380 24.14 1.01 -13.99
N ASP A 381 24.21 1.52 -12.76
CA ASP A 381 25.44 1.53 -11.95
C ASP A 381 25.79 0.12 -11.45
N ILE A 382 24.76 -0.65 -11.05
CA ILE A 382 24.93 -1.99 -10.47
C ILE A 382 24.95 -3.14 -11.50
N ALA A 383 24.61 -2.86 -12.76
CA ALA A 383 24.66 -3.83 -13.86
C ALA A 383 26.08 -4.12 -14.37
N GLN A 384 27.10 -3.36 -13.90
CA GLN A 384 28.52 -3.49 -14.26
C GLN A 384 29.18 -4.55 -13.36
#